data_4769ec05243d4bdeec41e30d60428960
#
_entry.id   4769ec05243d4bdeec41e30d60428960
#
_cell.length_a   1.000
_cell.length_b   1.000
_cell.length_c   1.000
_cell.angle_alpha   90.00
_cell.angle_beta   90.00
_cell.angle_gamma   90.00
#
_symmetry.space_group_name_H-M   'P 1'
#
loop_
_entity.id
_entity.type
_entity.pdbx_description
1 polymer ?
#
loop_
_entity_poly.entity_id
_entity_poly.type
_entity_poly.pdbx_seq_one_letter_code
_entity_poly.pdbx_strand_id
1 'polypeptide(L)'
;EVISNIGTGGQISAYIKEAKYDRELRTHTFCHALDKAYTIYGATLCSGMSLNWLKNKVLGIEDFNSMSHMAQEIDPGCRGLIFLPYLSGERTPHMNPSAKGMFFGLSLCQDRRYLTRAVMEGVTFSLRDSLTIFEELGIQCETVIASGGGSHSDVWLQIQADVFNKKVKVCEVDEQACLGACILAGTGCGIFNSIEEAARRFVSFREKVYEPIPEHVGLYEKQYRVFRELYVANERFMI
;
A
#
# COMPACT_ATOMS: atom_id res chain seq x y z
N GLU A 1 -6.88 -13.75 0.17
CA GLU A 1 -6.94 -12.34 -0.23
C GLU A 1 -5.98 -11.53 0.63
N VAL A 2 -5.40 -10.49 0.04
CA VAL A 2 -4.52 -9.53 0.71
C VAL A 2 -5.16 -8.16 0.60
N ILE A 3 -5.08 -7.38 1.67
CA ILE A 3 -5.60 -6.02 1.72
C ILE A 3 -4.43 -5.05 1.69
N SER A 4 -4.48 -4.06 0.81
CA SER A 4 -3.59 -2.89 0.76
C SER A 4 -4.36 -1.67 1.26
N ASN A 5 -4.01 -1.19 2.44
CA ASN A 5 -4.62 0.00 3.01
C ASN A 5 -3.64 1.18 2.93
N ILE A 6 -4.03 2.24 2.21
CA ILE A 6 -3.29 3.51 2.14
C ILE A 6 -4.11 4.58 2.86
N GLY A 7 -3.89 4.66 4.17
CA GLY A 7 -4.34 5.76 5.02
C GLY A 7 -3.21 6.75 5.29
N THR A 8 -3.16 7.36 6.47
CA THR A 8 -2.02 8.18 6.94
C THR A 8 -0.72 7.38 6.86
N GLY A 9 -0.67 6.23 7.53
CA GLY A 9 0.28 5.16 7.27
C GLY A 9 -0.25 4.19 6.23
N GLY A 10 0.54 3.16 5.91
CA GLY A 10 0.15 2.10 5.00
C GLY A 10 0.23 0.73 5.66
N GLN A 11 -0.53 -0.20 5.12
CA GLN A 11 -0.56 -1.56 5.64
C GLN A 11 -0.88 -2.54 4.52
N ILE A 12 -0.12 -3.62 4.48
CA ILE A 12 -0.50 -4.83 3.76
C ILE A 12 -0.86 -5.87 4.80
N SER A 13 -2.04 -6.47 4.68
CA SER A 13 -2.50 -7.50 5.61
C SER A 13 -3.13 -8.70 4.89
N ALA A 14 -2.99 -9.87 5.49
CA ALA A 14 -3.58 -11.10 4.99
C ALA A 14 -4.21 -11.92 6.11
N TYR A 15 -5.38 -12.51 5.81
CA TYR A 15 -5.97 -13.57 6.62
C TYR A 15 -5.23 -14.87 6.38
N ILE A 16 -4.87 -15.58 7.45
CA ILE A 16 -4.20 -16.88 7.42
C ILE A 16 -4.82 -17.84 8.44
N LYS A 17 -4.88 -19.14 8.09
CA LYS A 17 -5.46 -20.18 8.96
C LYS A 17 -4.47 -20.71 10.01
N GLU A 18 -3.18 -20.57 9.75
CA GLU A 18 -2.11 -21.01 10.63
C GLU A 18 -1.22 -19.83 10.98
N ALA A 19 -0.82 -19.71 12.22
CA ALA A 19 0.09 -18.65 12.65
C ALA A 19 1.42 -18.76 11.90
N LYS A 20 1.75 -17.72 11.15
CA LYS A 20 3.06 -17.56 10.50
C LYS A 20 3.75 -16.35 11.08
N TYR A 21 5.05 -16.40 11.22
CA TYR A 21 5.86 -15.28 11.70
C TYR A 21 7.14 -15.16 10.88
N ASP A 22 7.52 -13.93 10.62
CA ASP A 22 8.79 -13.63 9.99
C ASP A 22 9.93 -13.73 11.01
N ARG A 23 10.95 -14.55 10.73
CA ARG A 23 12.09 -14.74 11.64
C ARG A 23 12.95 -13.48 11.79
N GLU A 24 12.92 -12.60 10.82
CA GLU A 24 13.60 -11.31 10.86
C GLU A 24 12.78 -10.21 11.55
N LEU A 25 11.57 -10.57 12.07
CA LEU A 25 10.67 -9.68 12.81
C LEU A 25 10.21 -8.43 12.04
N ARG A 26 10.16 -8.51 10.71
CA ARG A 26 9.74 -7.41 9.83
C ARG A 26 8.23 -7.23 9.76
N THR A 27 7.46 -8.24 10.19
CA THR A 27 5.99 -8.25 10.16
C THR A 27 5.40 -8.64 11.50
N HIS A 28 4.09 -8.45 11.66
CA HIS A 28 3.36 -8.77 12.88
C HIS A 28 2.26 -9.79 12.59
N THR A 29 2.02 -10.72 13.53
CA THR A 29 0.92 -11.68 13.46
C THR A 29 0.05 -11.57 14.71
N PHE A 30 -1.26 -11.44 14.51
CA PHE A 30 -2.26 -11.34 15.57
C PHE A 30 -3.36 -12.39 15.40
N CYS A 31 -4.07 -12.70 16.49
CA CYS A 31 -5.29 -13.46 16.41
C CYS A 31 -6.33 -12.69 15.59
N HIS A 32 -7.02 -13.40 14.71
CA HIS A 32 -8.14 -12.84 13.96
C HIS A 32 -9.42 -12.89 14.81
N ALA A 33 -10.44 -12.12 14.41
CA ALA A 33 -11.78 -12.20 15.04
C ALA A 33 -12.49 -13.53 14.79
N LEU A 34 -12.14 -14.24 13.74
CA LEU A 34 -12.60 -15.61 13.48
C LEU A 34 -11.78 -16.59 14.34
N ASP A 35 -12.45 -17.62 14.86
CA ASP A 35 -11.80 -18.67 15.65
C ASP A 35 -10.75 -19.42 14.82
N LYS A 36 -9.62 -19.75 15.46
CA LYS A 36 -8.49 -20.48 14.86
C LYS A 36 -7.96 -19.84 13.56
N ALA A 37 -8.00 -18.53 13.51
CA ALA A 37 -7.48 -17.74 12.40
C ALA A 37 -6.59 -16.61 12.88
N TYR A 38 -5.75 -16.11 11.98
CA TYR A 38 -4.76 -15.07 12.28
C TYR A 38 -4.77 -14.01 11.18
N THR A 39 -4.26 -12.83 11.52
CA THR A 39 -3.93 -11.77 10.58
C THR A 39 -2.45 -11.50 10.65
N ILE A 40 -1.76 -11.62 9.52
CA ILE A 40 -0.40 -11.13 9.37
C ILE A 40 -0.43 -9.77 8.69
N TYR A 41 0.40 -8.83 9.11
CA TYR A 41 0.53 -7.54 8.45
C TYR A 41 1.94 -6.96 8.50
N GLY A 42 2.30 -6.25 7.43
CA GLY A 42 3.40 -5.32 7.37
C GLY A 42 2.86 -3.89 7.37
N ALA A 43 3.49 -3.00 8.09
CA ALA A 43 3.04 -1.62 8.26
C ALA A 43 4.12 -0.62 7.89
N THR A 44 3.74 0.44 7.17
CA THR A 44 4.59 1.58 6.81
C THR A 44 4.10 2.84 7.52
N LEU A 45 5.02 3.75 7.88
CA LEU A 45 4.67 4.93 8.67
C LEU A 45 4.10 6.07 7.84
N CYS A 46 4.65 6.30 6.66
CA CYS A 46 4.34 7.46 5.83
C CYS A 46 3.81 7.08 4.44
N SER A 47 2.56 6.66 4.34
CA SER A 47 1.91 6.37 3.05
C SER A 47 1.12 7.57 2.52
N GLY A 48 -0.16 7.71 2.80
CA GLY A 48 -0.93 8.89 2.45
C GLY A 48 -0.38 10.16 3.08
N MET A 49 0.31 10.05 4.24
CA MET A 49 1.02 11.17 4.86
C MET A 49 2.12 11.73 3.94
N SER A 50 2.83 10.92 3.16
CA SER A 50 3.83 11.39 2.21
C SER A 50 3.20 12.29 1.13
N LEU A 51 2.05 11.86 0.59
CA LEU A 51 1.32 12.66 -0.39
C LEU A 51 0.75 13.93 0.23
N ASN A 52 0.22 13.85 1.46
CA ASN A 52 -0.27 14.99 2.22
C ASN A 52 0.85 16.00 2.56
N TRP A 53 2.02 15.51 2.93
CA TRP A 53 3.20 16.35 3.15
C TRP A 53 3.61 17.06 1.86
N LEU A 54 3.71 16.34 0.74
CA LEU A 54 4.05 16.93 -0.55
C LEU A 54 3.01 18.02 -0.93
N LYS A 55 1.71 17.70 -0.77
CA LYS A 55 0.59 18.60 -1.05
C LYS A 55 0.71 19.91 -0.28
N ASN A 56 0.81 19.82 1.04
CA ASN A 56 0.64 20.97 1.93
C ASN A 56 1.95 21.73 2.23
N LYS A 57 3.09 21.03 2.30
CA LYS A 57 4.36 21.61 2.75
C LYS A 57 5.30 21.96 1.61
N VAL A 58 5.17 21.30 0.46
CA VAL A 58 6.09 21.48 -0.66
C VAL A 58 5.43 22.21 -1.82
N LEU A 59 4.24 21.77 -2.23
CA LEU A 59 3.61 22.24 -3.47
C LEU A 59 2.50 23.29 -3.24
N GLY A 60 1.90 23.35 -2.06
CA GLY A 60 0.78 24.28 -1.79
C GLY A 60 -0.46 23.99 -2.64
N ILE A 61 -0.78 22.73 -2.90
CA ILE A 61 -1.93 22.30 -3.71
C ILE A 61 -3.14 22.12 -2.80
N GLU A 62 -4.33 22.51 -3.26
CA GLU A 62 -5.53 22.53 -2.43
C GLU A 62 -6.10 21.12 -2.18
N ASP A 63 -6.18 20.27 -3.21
CA ASP A 63 -6.89 19.00 -3.14
C ASP A 63 -6.12 17.82 -3.75
N PHE A 64 -6.51 16.59 -3.35
CA PHE A 64 -5.90 15.36 -3.82
C PHE A 64 -6.32 14.97 -5.25
N ASN A 65 -7.47 15.44 -5.74
CA ASN A 65 -7.90 15.14 -7.10
C ASN A 65 -6.96 15.83 -8.11
N SER A 66 -6.59 17.10 -7.84
CA SER A 66 -5.57 17.80 -8.62
C SER A 66 -4.24 17.06 -8.66
N MET A 67 -3.82 16.46 -7.52
CA MET A 67 -2.62 15.63 -7.48
C MET A 67 -2.77 14.36 -8.31
N SER A 68 -3.92 13.71 -8.25
CA SER A 68 -4.21 12.51 -9.05
C SER A 68 -4.16 12.82 -10.54
N HIS A 69 -4.74 13.94 -10.98
CA HIS A 69 -4.66 14.39 -12.38
C HIS A 69 -3.21 14.66 -12.80
N MET A 70 -2.45 15.39 -11.98
CA MET A 70 -1.03 15.63 -12.27
C MET A 70 -0.22 14.33 -12.40
N ALA A 71 -0.45 13.36 -11.53
CA ALA A 71 0.23 12.07 -11.60
C ALA A 71 -0.15 11.28 -12.86
N GLN A 72 -1.40 11.41 -13.31
CA GLN A 72 -1.90 10.73 -14.51
C GLN A 72 -1.24 11.22 -15.80
N GLU A 73 -0.81 12.49 -15.84
CA GLU A 73 -0.13 13.08 -17.00
C GLU A 73 1.31 12.57 -17.21
N ILE A 74 1.87 11.89 -16.22
CA ILE A 74 3.26 11.43 -16.25
C ILE A 74 3.31 9.93 -16.52
N ASP A 75 4.21 9.52 -17.41
CA ASP A 75 4.45 8.13 -17.70
C ASP A 75 4.95 7.36 -16.47
N PRO A 76 4.63 6.06 -16.35
CA PRO A 76 5.14 5.19 -15.32
C PRO A 76 6.66 5.30 -15.16
N GLY A 77 7.09 5.28 -13.90
CA GLY A 77 8.50 5.31 -13.56
C GLY A 77 9.17 6.69 -13.58
N CYS A 78 8.41 7.78 -13.82
CA CYS A 78 8.83 9.16 -13.60
C CYS A 78 10.20 9.52 -14.23
N ARG A 79 10.58 8.90 -15.34
CA ARG A 79 11.92 9.01 -15.97
C ARG A 79 13.07 8.72 -15.00
N GLY A 80 12.90 7.75 -14.11
CA GLY A 80 13.91 7.34 -13.15
C GLY A 80 13.90 8.10 -11.83
N LEU A 81 12.96 9.02 -11.61
CA LEU A 81 12.79 9.67 -10.32
C LEU A 81 12.18 8.69 -9.32
N ILE A 82 12.85 8.43 -8.22
CA ILE A 82 12.43 7.52 -7.15
C ILE A 82 12.27 8.30 -5.84
N PHE A 83 11.22 7.99 -5.08
CA PHE A 83 10.98 8.55 -3.76
C PHE A 83 11.02 7.46 -2.69
N LEU A 84 11.84 7.65 -1.64
CA LEU A 84 11.80 6.85 -0.41
C LEU A 84 10.84 7.53 0.58
N PRO A 85 9.74 6.87 1.03
CA PRO A 85 8.68 7.53 1.80
C PRO A 85 8.97 7.64 3.31
N TYR A 86 10.21 7.47 3.76
CA TYR A 86 10.56 7.29 5.17
C TYR A 86 10.65 8.61 5.96
N LEU A 87 9.66 9.51 5.80
CA LEU A 87 9.67 10.88 6.34
C LEU A 87 9.66 10.95 7.88
N SER A 88 9.21 9.90 8.57
CA SER A 88 9.17 9.81 10.04
C SER A 88 9.72 8.48 10.56
N GLY A 89 10.77 7.98 9.93
CA GLY A 89 11.23 6.62 10.16
C GLY A 89 10.44 5.61 9.34
N GLU A 90 10.75 4.33 9.50
CA GLU A 90 10.00 3.26 8.86
C GLU A 90 9.91 2.00 9.73
N ARG A 91 8.78 1.30 9.60
CA ARG A 91 8.55 -0.02 10.22
C ARG A 91 8.95 -1.12 9.25
N THR A 92 8.01 -1.79 8.60
CA THR A 92 8.29 -2.86 7.64
C THR A 92 8.93 -2.31 6.36
N PRO A 93 10.05 -2.88 5.89
CA PRO A 93 10.83 -3.98 6.46
C PRO A 93 11.96 -3.55 7.38
N HIS A 94 12.22 -2.27 7.52
CA HIS A 94 13.48 -1.74 8.05
C HIS A 94 13.54 -1.67 9.59
N MET A 95 12.39 -1.51 10.25
CA MET A 95 12.28 -1.29 11.70
C MET A 95 13.24 -0.20 12.21
N ASN A 96 13.43 0.86 11.40
CA ASN A 96 14.40 1.93 11.62
C ASN A 96 13.68 3.27 11.88
N PRO A 97 13.64 3.75 13.15
CA PRO A 97 13.02 5.04 13.48
C PRO A 97 13.80 6.26 12.94
N SER A 98 15.06 6.07 12.57
CA SER A 98 15.92 7.13 12.00
C SER A 98 15.87 7.19 10.47
N ALA A 99 15.16 6.28 9.79
CA ALA A 99 15.04 6.32 8.34
C ALA A 99 14.50 7.68 7.85
N LYS A 100 15.00 8.16 6.72
CA LYS A 100 14.64 9.47 6.14
C LYS A 100 14.11 9.35 4.73
N GLY A 101 13.16 10.23 4.40
CA GLY A 101 12.65 10.38 3.04
C GLY A 101 13.71 10.94 2.09
N MET A 102 13.66 10.53 0.82
CA MET A 102 14.62 10.98 -0.19
C MET A 102 13.97 10.98 -1.58
N PHE A 103 14.25 11.99 -2.37
CA PHE A 103 14.10 11.96 -3.83
C PHE A 103 15.45 11.68 -4.49
N PHE A 104 15.51 10.67 -5.31
CA PHE A 104 16.69 10.28 -6.08
C PHE A 104 16.42 10.37 -7.58
N GLY A 105 17.38 10.89 -8.35
CA GLY A 105 17.27 10.95 -9.81
C GLY A 105 16.63 12.23 -10.35
N LEU A 106 16.61 13.32 -9.55
CA LEU A 106 16.15 14.64 -10.01
C LEU A 106 17.05 15.17 -11.14
N SER A 107 16.41 15.73 -12.15
CA SER A 107 17.04 16.49 -13.24
C SER A 107 16.17 17.71 -13.59
N LEU A 108 16.60 18.53 -14.51
CA LEU A 108 15.86 19.75 -14.91
C LEU A 108 14.51 19.47 -15.60
N CYS A 109 14.22 18.24 -15.97
CA CYS A 109 12.97 17.92 -16.67
C CYS A 109 11.80 17.56 -15.73
N GLN A 110 12.08 17.27 -14.44
CA GLN A 110 11.03 16.92 -13.49
C GLN A 110 10.41 18.18 -12.86
N ASP A 111 9.10 18.28 -12.97
CA ASP A 111 8.28 19.28 -12.31
C ASP A 111 7.42 18.67 -11.19
N ARG A 112 6.49 19.44 -10.63
CA ARG A 112 5.59 19.01 -9.55
C ARG A 112 4.77 17.76 -9.89
N ARG A 113 4.47 17.50 -11.16
CA ARG A 113 3.70 16.33 -11.61
C ARG A 113 4.52 15.05 -11.42
N TYR A 114 5.80 15.11 -11.79
CA TYR A 114 6.75 14.02 -11.55
C TYR A 114 6.94 13.73 -10.06
N LEU A 115 7.09 14.79 -9.23
CA LEU A 115 7.21 14.63 -7.78
C LEU A 115 5.97 13.94 -7.20
N THR A 116 4.77 14.33 -7.66
CA THR A 116 3.51 13.75 -7.21
C THR A 116 3.43 12.26 -7.54
N ARG A 117 3.71 11.90 -8.80
CA ARG A 117 3.69 10.50 -9.22
C ARG A 117 4.78 9.69 -8.53
N ALA A 118 5.99 10.20 -8.41
CA ALA A 118 7.08 9.52 -7.72
C ALA A 118 6.77 9.22 -6.25
N VAL A 119 6.03 10.12 -5.55
CA VAL A 119 5.54 9.84 -4.19
C VAL A 119 4.54 8.69 -4.17
N MET A 120 3.58 8.65 -5.10
CA MET A 120 2.62 7.53 -5.19
C MET A 120 3.33 6.21 -5.51
N GLU A 121 4.28 6.20 -6.43
CA GLU A 121 5.08 5.03 -6.80
C GLU A 121 5.96 4.57 -5.63
N GLY A 122 6.67 5.48 -4.96
CA GLY A 122 7.55 5.18 -3.83
C GLY A 122 6.81 4.61 -2.61
N VAL A 123 5.63 5.17 -2.29
CA VAL A 123 4.74 4.59 -1.26
C VAL A 123 4.32 3.18 -1.65
N THR A 124 3.99 2.95 -2.91
CA THR A 124 3.59 1.63 -3.38
C THR A 124 4.75 0.63 -3.36
N PHE A 125 5.98 1.07 -3.64
CA PHE A 125 7.18 0.23 -3.48
C PHE A 125 7.41 -0.17 -2.02
N SER A 126 7.23 0.74 -1.07
CA SER A 126 7.33 0.43 0.36
C SER A 126 6.27 -0.60 0.80
N LEU A 127 5.04 -0.51 0.28
CA LEU A 127 4.01 -1.52 0.52
C LEU A 127 4.35 -2.87 -0.14
N ARG A 128 4.99 -2.86 -1.31
CA ARG A 128 5.46 -4.07 -1.99
C ARG A 128 6.47 -4.86 -1.14
N ASP A 129 7.30 -4.22 -0.32
CA ASP A 129 8.20 -4.91 0.60
C ASP A 129 7.43 -5.88 1.52
N SER A 130 6.26 -5.45 2.02
CA SER A 130 5.39 -6.32 2.83
C SER A 130 4.83 -7.50 2.05
N LEU A 131 4.42 -7.29 0.78
CA LEU A 131 3.97 -8.39 -0.09
C LEU A 131 5.09 -9.38 -0.38
N THR A 132 6.31 -8.90 -0.62
CA THR A 132 7.48 -9.76 -0.85
C THR A 132 7.74 -10.65 0.37
N ILE A 133 7.67 -10.09 1.59
CA ILE A 133 7.81 -10.88 2.82
C ILE A 133 6.68 -11.93 2.94
N PHE A 134 5.46 -11.58 2.58
CA PHE A 134 4.35 -12.54 2.59
C PHE A 134 4.60 -13.70 1.61
N GLU A 135 5.10 -13.40 0.41
CA GLU A 135 5.46 -14.42 -0.58
C GLU A 135 6.62 -15.33 -0.08
N GLU A 136 7.63 -14.76 0.60
CA GLU A 136 8.71 -15.52 1.28
C GLU A 136 8.14 -16.46 2.35
N LEU A 137 7.08 -16.08 3.04
CA LEU A 137 6.38 -16.90 4.03
C LEU A 137 5.36 -17.87 3.40
N GLY A 138 5.29 -17.97 2.07
CA GLY A 138 4.38 -18.83 1.34
C GLY A 138 2.91 -18.36 1.38
N ILE A 139 2.68 -17.06 1.60
CA ILE A 139 1.35 -16.44 1.50
C ILE A 139 1.24 -15.80 0.14
N GLN A 140 0.47 -16.41 -0.74
CA GLN A 140 0.27 -15.93 -2.12
C GLN A 140 -1.13 -15.36 -2.30
N CYS A 141 -1.25 -14.38 -3.19
CA CYS A 141 -2.53 -13.84 -3.63
C CYS A 141 -2.47 -13.48 -5.13
N GLU A 142 -3.58 -13.59 -5.80
CA GLU A 142 -3.76 -13.12 -7.18
C GLU A 142 -4.39 -11.73 -7.23
N THR A 143 -5.13 -11.39 -6.16
CA THR A 143 -5.88 -10.15 -6.06
C THR A 143 -5.58 -9.45 -4.74
N VAL A 144 -5.32 -8.15 -4.81
CA VAL A 144 -5.18 -7.24 -3.68
C VAL A 144 -6.45 -6.38 -3.60
N ILE A 145 -7.00 -6.25 -2.40
CA ILE A 145 -8.13 -5.37 -2.12
C ILE A 145 -7.56 -4.03 -1.61
N ALA A 146 -7.75 -2.99 -2.38
CA ALA A 146 -7.32 -1.65 -2.00
C ALA A 146 -8.35 -0.97 -1.08
N SER A 147 -7.86 -0.27 -0.07
CA SER A 147 -8.66 0.47 0.90
C SER A 147 -7.99 1.76 1.36
N GLY A 148 -8.71 2.56 2.13
CA GLY A 148 -8.25 3.87 2.62
C GLY A 148 -8.22 4.93 1.52
N GLY A 149 -7.62 6.09 1.81
CA GLY A 149 -7.61 7.24 0.91
C GLY A 149 -7.01 6.97 -0.47
N GLY A 150 -6.03 6.06 -0.55
CA GLY A 150 -5.43 5.66 -1.82
C GLY A 150 -6.37 4.91 -2.78
N SER A 151 -7.49 4.38 -2.29
CA SER A 151 -8.50 3.71 -3.12
C SER A 151 -9.45 4.64 -3.88
N HIS A 152 -9.33 5.95 -3.68
CA HIS A 152 -10.12 6.96 -4.39
C HIS A 152 -9.41 7.53 -5.63
N SER A 153 -8.18 7.11 -5.91
CA SER A 153 -7.38 7.59 -7.05
C SER A 153 -7.15 6.47 -8.06
N ASP A 154 -7.79 6.57 -9.22
CA ASP A 154 -7.67 5.60 -10.32
C ASP A 154 -6.21 5.38 -10.74
N VAL A 155 -5.43 6.47 -10.82
CA VAL A 155 -4.01 6.37 -11.16
C VAL A 155 -3.22 5.63 -10.09
N TRP A 156 -3.54 5.83 -8.80
CA TRP A 156 -2.84 5.11 -7.73
C TRP A 156 -3.23 3.64 -7.65
N LEU A 157 -4.49 3.32 -7.96
CA LEU A 157 -4.95 1.93 -8.08
C LEU A 157 -4.25 1.20 -9.23
N GLN A 158 -4.05 1.86 -10.36
CA GLN A 158 -3.27 1.28 -11.46
C GLN A 158 -1.79 1.13 -11.09
N ILE A 159 -1.17 2.12 -10.41
CA ILE A 159 0.19 2.01 -9.89
C ILE A 159 0.30 0.79 -8.94
N GLN A 160 -0.68 0.59 -8.04
CA GLN A 160 -0.69 -0.59 -7.17
C GLN A 160 -0.75 -1.89 -7.96
N ALA A 161 -1.63 -1.98 -8.97
CA ALA A 161 -1.75 -3.18 -9.80
C ALA A 161 -0.42 -3.50 -10.52
N ASP A 162 0.21 -2.49 -11.12
CA ASP A 162 1.44 -2.63 -11.89
C ASP A 162 2.65 -2.94 -10.99
N VAL A 163 2.79 -2.25 -9.84
CA VAL A 163 3.90 -2.44 -8.90
C VAL A 163 3.81 -3.79 -8.20
N PHE A 164 2.60 -4.20 -7.79
CA PHE A 164 2.40 -5.48 -7.10
C PHE A 164 2.36 -6.65 -8.09
N ASN A 165 2.20 -6.39 -9.39
CA ASN A 165 1.91 -7.40 -10.41
C ASN A 165 0.74 -8.30 -10.00
N LYS A 166 -0.34 -7.68 -9.52
CA LYS A 166 -1.56 -8.34 -9.01
C LYS A 166 -2.79 -7.56 -9.47
N LYS A 167 -3.92 -8.24 -9.61
CA LYS A 167 -5.20 -7.55 -9.79
C LYS A 167 -5.53 -6.72 -8.55
N VAL A 168 -6.05 -5.51 -8.75
CA VAL A 168 -6.50 -4.66 -7.65
C VAL A 168 -8.00 -4.42 -7.77
N LYS A 169 -8.72 -4.64 -6.66
CA LYS A 169 -10.15 -4.40 -6.51
C LYS A 169 -10.41 -3.44 -5.36
N VAL A 170 -11.55 -2.77 -5.39
CA VAL A 170 -12.01 -1.87 -4.33
C VAL A 170 -13.38 -2.33 -3.86
N CYS A 171 -13.61 -2.34 -2.54
CA CYS A 171 -14.94 -2.58 -1.99
C CYS A 171 -15.89 -1.42 -2.29
N GLU A 172 -17.20 -1.70 -2.44
CA GLU A 172 -18.24 -0.67 -2.58
C GLU A 172 -18.32 0.22 -1.33
N VAL A 173 -18.16 -0.38 -0.15
CA VAL A 173 -18.21 0.34 1.13
C VAL A 173 -16.83 0.91 1.44
N ASP A 174 -16.74 2.23 1.57
CA ASP A 174 -15.49 2.93 1.88
C ASP A 174 -15.03 2.66 3.33
N GLU A 175 -15.96 2.67 4.30
CA GLU A 175 -15.71 2.45 5.73
C GLU A 175 -15.69 0.94 6.08
N GLN A 176 -14.75 0.20 5.51
CA GLN A 176 -14.65 -1.27 5.62
C GLN A 176 -14.46 -1.74 7.07
N ALA A 177 -13.73 -0.97 7.89
CA ALA A 177 -13.54 -1.28 9.30
C ALA A 177 -14.86 -1.19 10.07
N CYS A 178 -15.69 -0.19 9.78
CA CYS A 178 -17.02 -0.05 10.37
C CYS A 178 -17.94 -1.19 9.94
N LEU A 179 -17.92 -1.57 8.65
CA LEU A 179 -18.67 -2.71 8.15
C LEU A 179 -18.26 -4.00 8.87
N GLY A 180 -16.96 -4.24 9.03
CA GLY A 180 -16.45 -5.39 9.78
C GLY A 180 -16.94 -5.41 11.24
N ALA A 181 -16.87 -4.26 11.92
CA ALA A 181 -17.37 -4.13 13.29
C ALA A 181 -18.89 -4.41 13.39
N CYS A 182 -19.68 -3.92 12.44
CA CYS A 182 -21.13 -4.19 12.37
C CYS A 182 -21.42 -5.67 12.14
N ILE A 183 -20.67 -6.34 11.28
CA ILE A 183 -20.79 -7.79 11.03
C ILE A 183 -20.50 -8.58 12.32
N LEU A 184 -19.40 -8.25 13.02
CA LEU A 184 -19.05 -8.89 14.29
C LEU A 184 -20.12 -8.67 15.36
N ALA A 185 -20.60 -7.44 15.54
CA ALA A 185 -21.65 -7.11 16.51
C ALA A 185 -22.96 -7.82 16.18
N GLY A 186 -23.39 -7.78 14.91
CA GLY A 186 -24.62 -8.43 14.46
C GLY A 186 -24.59 -9.96 14.64
N THR A 187 -23.42 -10.58 14.41
CA THR A 187 -23.25 -12.02 14.68
C THR A 187 -23.26 -12.29 16.19
N GLY A 188 -22.58 -11.48 17.00
CA GLY A 188 -22.59 -11.63 18.46
C GLY A 188 -23.96 -11.45 19.11
N CYS A 189 -24.83 -10.61 18.52
CA CYS A 189 -26.22 -10.42 18.95
C CYS A 189 -27.21 -11.42 18.35
N GLY A 190 -26.77 -12.38 17.51
CA GLY A 190 -27.64 -13.37 16.88
C GLY A 190 -28.47 -12.83 15.71
N ILE A 191 -28.16 -11.67 15.16
CA ILE A 191 -28.82 -11.13 13.96
C ILE A 191 -28.37 -11.90 12.71
N PHE A 192 -27.10 -12.32 12.66
CA PHE A 192 -26.54 -13.18 11.63
C PHE A 192 -26.11 -14.52 12.23
N ASN A 193 -26.28 -15.60 11.44
CA ASN A 193 -25.93 -16.95 11.91
C ASN A 193 -24.40 -17.15 11.95
N SER A 194 -23.64 -16.45 11.11
CA SER A 194 -22.16 -16.47 11.11
C SER A 194 -21.59 -15.22 10.47
N ILE A 195 -20.30 -14.97 10.76
CA ILE A 195 -19.53 -13.86 10.15
C ILE A 195 -19.44 -14.06 8.63
N GLU A 196 -19.25 -15.31 8.17
CA GLU A 196 -19.13 -15.64 6.75
C GLU A 196 -20.43 -15.39 5.99
N GLU A 197 -21.60 -15.69 6.60
CA GLU A 197 -22.92 -15.39 6.01
C GLU A 197 -23.07 -13.88 5.85
N ALA A 198 -22.83 -13.13 6.91
CA ALA A 198 -22.93 -11.65 6.90
C ALA A 198 -21.95 -11.03 5.91
N ALA A 199 -20.70 -11.50 5.87
CA ALA A 199 -19.70 -11.01 4.93
C ALA A 199 -20.13 -11.23 3.47
N ARG A 200 -20.61 -12.43 3.13
CA ARG A 200 -21.15 -12.71 1.77
C ARG A 200 -22.33 -11.83 1.38
N ARG A 201 -23.11 -11.37 2.34
CA ARG A 201 -24.28 -10.54 2.09
C ARG A 201 -23.95 -9.06 1.92
N PHE A 202 -22.98 -8.55 2.65
CA PHE A 202 -22.71 -7.10 2.76
C PHE A 202 -21.38 -6.65 2.15
N VAL A 203 -20.45 -7.56 1.86
CA VAL A 203 -19.21 -7.22 1.19
C VAL A 203 -19.39 -7.40 -0.30
N SER A 204 -19.34 -6.28 -1.03
CA SER A 204 -19.38 -6.23 -2.48
C SER A 204 -18.20 -5.39 -3.00
N PHE A 205 -17.84 -5.59 -4.26
CA PHE A 205 -16.72 -4.93 -4.90
C PHE A 205 -17.22 -4.09 -6.07
N ARG A 206 -16.55 -2.98 -6.33
CA ARG A 206 -16.78 -2.17 -7.53
C ARG A 206 -16.53 -3.02 -8.77
N GLU A 207 -17.28 -2.75 -9.84
CA GLU A 207 -17.15 -3.49 -11.11
C GLU A 207 -15.77 -3.36 -11.73
N LYS A 208 -15.14 -2.18 -11.57
CA LYS A 208 -13.83 -1.89 -12.13
C LYS A 208 -12.74 -2.66 -11.39
N VAL A 209 -11.98 -3.44 -12.16
CA VAL A 209 -10.78 -4.16 -11.72
C VAL A 209 -9.57 -3.56 -12.43
N TYR A 210 -8.50 -3.29 -11.69
CA TYR A 210 -7.24 -2.82 -12.25
C TYR A 210 -6.34 -4.01 -12.48
N GLU A 211 -6.10 -4.32 -13.75
CA GLU A 211 -5.19 -5.40 -14.18
C GLU A 211 -3.77 -4.84 -14.34
N PRO A 212 -2.71 -5.60 -13.97
CA PRO A 212 -1.34 -5.18 -14.21
C PRO A 212 -1.04 -5.10 -15.72
N ILE A 213 -0.37 -4.02 -16.13
CA ILE A 213 0.05 -3.79 -17.50
C ILE A 213 1.49 -4.34 -17.65
N PRO A 214 1.74 -5.37 -18.51
CA PRO A 214 3.03 -6.06 -18.56
C PRO A 214 4.25 -5.14 -18.77
N GLU A 215 4.11 -4.11 -19.62
CA GLU A 215 5.17 -3.13 -19.89
C GLU A 215 5.51 -2.32 -18.63
N HIS A 216 4.49 -1.92 -17.86
CA HIS A 216 4.68 -1.19 -16.61
C HIS A 216 5.28 -2.09 -15.51
N VAL A 217 4.83 -3.34 -15.43
CA VAL A 217 5.39 -4.32 -14.48
C VAL A 217 6.88 -4.48 -14.71
N GLY A 218 7.32 -4.67 -15.96
CA GLY A 218 8.74 -4.81 -16.28
C GLY A 218 9.59 -3.57 -15.95
N LEU A 219 9.00 -2.38 -16.07
CA LEU A 219 9.63 -1.12 -15.69
C LEU A 219 9.74 -0.99 -14.16
N TYR A 220 8.62 -1.19 -13.46
CA TYR A 220 8.57 -1.07 -11.99
C TYR A 220 9.42 -2.13 -11.29
N GLU A 221 9.59 -3.32 -11.87
CA GLU A 221 10.50 -4.32 -11.34
C GLU A 221 11.96 -3.82 -11.26
N LYS A 222 12.41 -3.12 -12.32
CA LYS A 222 13.74 -2.50 -12.34
C LYS A 222 13.87 -1.38 -11.32
N GLN A 223 12.85 -0.51 -11.23
CA GLN A 223 12.87 0.61 -10.30
C GLN A 223 12.76 0.16 -8.83
N TYR A 224 11.98 -0.87 -8.56
CA TYR A 224 11.86 -1.44 -7.22
C TYR A 224 13.21 -1.99 -6.70
N ARG A 225 14.02 -2.59 -7.57
CA ARG A 225 15.39 -3.00 -7.21
C ARG A 225 16.23 -1.80 -6.79
N VAL A 226 16.21 -0.74 -7.60
CA VAL A 226 16.93 0.52 -7.26
C VAL A 226 16.38 1.13 -5.97
N PHE A 227 15.05 1.17 -5.79
CA PHE A 227 14.41 1.65 -4.57
C PHE A 227 14.98 0.97 -3.31
N ARG A 228 15.07 -0.37 -3.32
CA ARG A 228 15.64 -1.14 -2.20
C ARG A 228 17.13 -0.85 -1.99
N GLU A 229 17.91 -0.80 -3.06
CA GLU A 229 19.35 -0.51 -3.00
C GLU A 229 19.62 0.90 -2.46
N LEU A 230 18.80 1.88 -2.80
CA LEU A 230 18.93 3.25 -2.32
C LEU A 230 18.83 3.36 -0.80
N TYR A 231 17.92 2.61 -0.17
CA TYR A 231 17.86 2.57 1.29
C TYR A 231 19.16 2.03 1.88
N VAL A 232 19.58 0.85 1.47
CA VAL A 232 20.80 0.20 1.97
C VAL A 232 22.05 1.08 1.78
N ALA A 233 22.18 1.73 0.62
CA ALA A 233 23.32 2.58 0.32
C ALA A 233 23.38 3.86 1.19
N ASN A 234 22.22 4.35 1.62
CA ASN A 234 22.10 5.63 2.33
C ASN A 234 21.79 5.49 3.83
N GLU A 235 21.45 4.30 4.32
CA GLU A 235 21.07 4.06 5.72
C GLU A 235 22.07 4.64 6.72
N ARG A 236 23.35 4.49 6.45
CA ARG A 236 24.44 5.02 7.30
C ARG A 236 24.43 6.55 7.48
N PHE A 237 23.71 7.29 6.65
CA PHE A 237 23.55 8.74 6.74
C PHE A 237 22.23 9.17 7.39
N MET A 238 21.36 8.22 7.71
CA MET A 238 20.05 8.46 8.34
C MET A 238 20.23 8.50 9.86
N ILE A 239 20.44 9.70 10.40
CA ILE A 239 20.67 9.95 11.82
C ILE A 239 19.53 10.77 12.43
#